data_a3f295af80c611619f7704d6e8f8b54a
#
_entry.id   a3f295af80c611619f7704d6e8f8b54a
#
_cell.length_a   1.000
_cell.length_b   1.000
_cell.length_c   1.000
_cell.angle_alpha   90.00
_cell.angle_beta   90.00
_cell.angle_gamma   90.00
#
_symmetry.space_group_name_H-M   'P 1'
#
loop_
_entity.id
_entity.type
_entity.pdbx_description
1 polymer ?
#
loop_
_entity_poly.entity_id
_entity_poly.type
_entity_poly.pdbx_seq_one_letter_code
_entity_poly.pdbx_strand_id
1 'polypeptide(L)'
;GEANRGLGYMFQMMNGARIDVGLGAACISSAAYYASLEYAKERPQGRKLTSKDPLSPQIPIIEHADIRRMLLFQKAVVEGSLALLFQCGIYEDLEHVTEGEEHENYNLLLELLTPVAKTYPSEMGILSCSQGLQILGGYGFCEEFPLEQLYRDVRIHPIHEGTTGIQGMDLLGRKMMMKKGKAAQLYLVEVRKAIKEAEADAELKPFADKLTVAVAQLEKVTLHQFDVAAKQGPEMFLADATLYLEFFGIIAIAWQWLRQATAAKKALQKNPGEADTNFYQGKLAAFRYFFGYELPKIEGLSHRLLNGDGLTVTMKNEYFED
;
A
#
# COMPACT_ATOMS: atom_id res chain seq x y z
N GLY A 1 -28.18 17.58 15.06
CA GLY A 1 -28.58 16.71 13.95
C GLY A 1 -30.07 16.32 14.00
N GLU A 2 -30.52 15.56 13.05
CA GLU A 2 -31.91 15.09 12.95
C GLU A 2 -32.09 13.76 13.71
N ALA A 3 -33.25 13.57 14.34
CA ALA A 3 -33.58 12.31 15.00
C ALA A 3 -33.56 11.14 13.99
N ASN A 4 -33.07 9.97 14.42
CA ASN A 4 -32.92 8.75 13.62
C ASN A 4 -31.88 8.84 12.48
N ARG A 5 -31.04 9.90 12.42
CA ARG A 5 -29.95 10.07 11.43
C ARG A 5 -28.54 9.83 12.03
N GLY A 6 -28.45 9.51 13.32
CA GLY A 6 -27.16 9.40 14.03
C GLY A 6 -26.16 8.43 13.41
N LEU A 7 -26.63 7.33 12.81
CA LEU A 7 -25.75 6.38 12.11
C LEU A 7 -25.06 7.03 10.89
N GLY A 8 -25.78 7.85 10.12
CA GLY A 8 -25.20 8.59 9.01
C GLY A 8 -24.15 9.61 9.47
N TYR A 9 -24.40 10.33 10.56
CA TYR A 9 -23.43 11.26 11.14
C TYR A 9 -22.18 10.56 11.68
N MET A 10 -22.37 9.37 12.30
CA MET A 10 -21.25 8.56 12.74
C MET A 10 -20.34 8.13 11.57
N PHE A 11 -20.92 7.76 10.43
CA PHE A 11 -20.14 7.37 9.25
C PHE A 11 -19.32 8.51 8.65
N GLN A 12 -19.73 9.77 8.78
CA GLN A 12 -18.91 10.92 8.38
C GLN A 12 -17.62 11.00 9.20
N MET A 13 -17.73 10.83 10.52
CA MET A 13 -16.56 10.77 11.41
C MET A 13 -15.67 9.55 11.14
N MET A 14 -16.27 8.41 10.77
CA MET A 14 -15.56 7.14 10.54
C MET A 14 -14.58 7.17 9.36
N ASN A 15 -14.83 7.98 8.33
CA ASN A 15 -13.91 8.08 7.20
C ASN A 15 -12.57 8.71 7.61
N GLY A 16 -12.61 9.83 8.38
CA GLY A 16 -11.41 10.42 8.98
C GLY A 16 -10.69 9.43 9.90
N ALA A 17 -11.42 8.78 10.83
CA ALA A 17 -10.85 7.79 11.74
C ALA A 17 -10.15 6.62 11.01
N ARG A 18 -10.67 6.17 9.87
CA ARG A 18 -10.04 5.11 9.06
C ARG A 18 -8.71 5.57 8.44
N ILE A 19 -8.63 6.82 7.99
CA ILE A 19 -7.38 7.41 7.47
C ILE A 19 -6.36 7.54 8.60
N ASP A 20 -6.79 7.97 9.80
CA ASP A 20 -5.94 8.05 11.00
C ASP A 20 -5.39 6.69 11.41
N VAL A 21 -6.19 5.61 11.31
CA VAL A 21 -5.71 4.24 11.53
C VAL A 21 -4.60 3.86 10.54
N GLY A 22 -4.79 4.18 9.25
CA GLY A 22 -3.75 3.97 8.24
C GLY A 22 -2.48 4.77 8.53
N LEU A 23 -2.63 6.03 8.98
CA LEU A 23 -1.51 6.89 9.38
C LEU A 23 -0.78 6.32 10.60
N GLY A 24 -1.51 5.87 11.63
CA GLY A 24 -0.92 5.22 12.81
C GLY A 24 -0.07 4.00 12.42
N ALA A 25 -0.59 3.13 11.54
CA ALA A 25 0.16 1.98 11.03
C ALA A 25 1.42 2.39 10.25
N ALA A 26 1.32 3.43 9.40
CA ALA A 26 2.47 3.95 8.65
C ALA A 26 3.53 4.57 9.58
N CYS A 27 3.12 5.26 10.63
CA CYS A 27 4.03 5.85 11.64
C CYS A 27 4.77 4.77 12.45
N ILE A 28 4.06 3.72 12.92
CA ILE A 28 4.68 2.59 13.62
C ILE A 28 5.68 1.89 12.70
N SER A 29 5.30 1.66 11.44
CA SER A 29 6.18 1.04 10.44
C SER A 29 7.40 1.91 10.12
N SER A 30 7.25 3.24 10.15
CA SER A 30 8.35 4.19 9.99
C SER A 30 9.33 4.10 11.16
N ALA A 31 8.85 4.04 12.40
CA ALA A 31 9.70 3.84 13.57
C ALA A 31 10.47 2.51 13.47
N ALA A 32 9.79 1.43 13.05
CA ALA A 32 10.42 0.13 12.84
C ALA A 32 11.51 0.18 11.74
N TYR A 33 11.26 0.89 10.65
CA TYR A 33 12.25 1.07 9.57
C TYR A 33 13.50 1.79 10.06
N TYR A 34 13.37 2.91 10.79
CA TYR A 34 14.53 3.66 11.27
C TYR A 34 15.31 2.88 12.33
N ALA A 35 14.66 2.19 13.26
CA ALA A 35 15.33 1.31 14.21
C ALA A 35 16.11 0.19 13.52
N SER A 36 15.52 -0.42 12.48
CA SER A 36 16.17 -1.45 11.66
C SER A 36 17.38 -0.90 10.91
N LEU A 37 17.26 0.29 10.34
CA LEU A 37 18.31 0.95 9.56
C LEU A 37 19.52 1.26 10.43
N GLU A 38 19.31 1.84 11.61
CA GLU A 38 20.39 2.17 12.53
C GLU A 38 21.11 0.89 13.01
N TYR A 39 20.37 -0.13 13.42
CA TYR A 39 20.96 -1.41 13.79
C TYR A 39 21.77 -2.04 12.64
N ALA A 40 21.23 -1.99 11.42
CA ALA A 40 21.90 -2.58 10.26
C ALA A 40 23.21 -1.87 9.88
N LYS A 41 23.35 -0.57 10.16
CA LYS A 41 24.59 0.19 9.96
C LYS A 41 25.67 -0.15 10.97
N GLU A 42 25.29 -0.48 12.20
CA GLU A 42 26.21 -0.66 13.31
C GLU A 42 26.59 -2.12 13.55
N ARG A 43 25.70 -3.08 13.25
CA ARG A 43 25.90 -4.50 13.54
C ARG A 43 26.88 -5.15 12.57
N PRO A 44 28.09 -5.58 13.00
CA PRO A 44 28.97 -6.36 12.16
C PRO A 44 28.59 -7.84 12.22
N GLN A 45 28.41 -8.48 11.05
CA GLN A 45 28.21 -9.93 10.93
C GLN A 45 28.52 -10.40 9.52
N GLY A 46 29.19 -11.54 9.42
CA GLY A 46 29.58 -12.11 8.14
C GLY A 46 30.69 -11.31 7.45
N ARG A 47 30.97 -11.66 6.23
CA ARG A 47 32.04 -11.06 5.39
C ARG A 47 31.51 -10.87 3.97
N LYS A 48 32.21 -10.09 3.16
CA LYS A 48 31.89 -9.99 1.73
C LYS A 48 31.95 -11.36 1.08
N LEU A 49 30.95 -11.75 0.31
CA LEU A 49 30.88 -13.04 -0.39
C LEU A 49 32.06 -13.25 -1.36
N THR A 50 32.67 -12.16 -1.82
CA THR A 50 33.88 -12.17 -2.68
C THR A 50 35.16 -12.38 -1.93
N SER A 51 35.17 -12.26 -0.58
CA SER A 51 36.39 -12.49 0.23
C SER A 51 36.66 -13.99 0.37
N LYS A 52 37.85 -14.42 -0.06
CA LYS A 52 38.33 -15.80 0.10
C LYS A 52 39.15 -15.99 1.41
N ASP A 53 39.49 -14.90 2.07
CA ASP A 53 40.25 -14.93 3.30
C ASP A 53 39.32 -15.11 4.51
N PRO A 54 39.40 -16.23 5.25
CA PRO A 54 38.60 -16.48 6.45
C PRO A 54 38.94 -15.52 7.62
N LEU A 55 40.06 -14.81 7.55
CA LEU A 55 40.47 -13.83 8.55
C LEU A 55 40.06 -12.41 8.20
N SER A 56 39.44 -12.17 7.04
CA SER A 56 38.95 -10.85 6.67
C SER A 56 37.93 -10.31 7.71
N PRO A 57 37.91 -8.99 7.98
CA PRO A 57 37.01 -8.41 8.99
C PRO A 57 35.55 -8.62 8.64
N GLN A 58 34.71 -8.68 9.67
CA GLN A 58 33.26 -8.64 9.52
C GLN A 58 32.84 -7.27 8.98
N ILE A 59 31.73 -7.24 8.25
CA ILE A 59 31.15 -6.03 7.69
C ILE A 59 29.80 -5.72 8.36
N PRO A 60 29.37 -4.43 8.39
CA PRO A 60 28.01 -4.07 8.79
C PRO A 60 26.98 -4.84 7.97
N ILE A 61 25.91 -5.32 8.63
CA ILE A 61 24.92 -6.17 7.94
C ILE A 61 24.19 -5.45 6.81
N ILE A 62 24.12 -4.13 6.83
CA ILE A 62 23.55 -3.33 5.73
C ILE A 62 24.26 -3.58 4.38
N GLU A 63 25.49 -4.10 4.39
CA GLU A 63 26.21 -4.43 3.16
C GLU A 63 25.73 -5.74 2.51
N HIS A 64 24.97 -6.57 3.22
CA HIS A 64 24.39 -7.80 2.67
C HIS A 64 23.12 -7.50 1.85
N ALA A 65 23.03 -8.15 0.69
CA ALA A 65 21.93 -7.92 -0.26
C ALA A 65 20.55 -8.21 0.32
N ASP A 66 20.39 -9.25 1.15
CA ASP A 66 19.10 -9.58 1.75
C ASP A 66 18.67 -8.55 2.82
N ILE A 67 19.60 -8.02 3.59
CA ILE A 67 19.34 -6.92 4.53
C ILE A 67 18.85 -5.68 3.75
N ARG A 68 19.53 -5.35 2.65
CA ARG A 68 19.11 -4.24 1.78
C ARG A 68 17.74 -4.48 1.17
N ARG A 69 17.40 -5.71 0.78
CA ARG A 69 16.07 -6.07 0.30
C ARG A 69 15.00 -5.79 1.35
N MET A 70 15.23 -6.21 2.61
CA MET A 70 14.31 -5.98 3.71
C MET A 70 14.15 -4.49 4.03
N LEU A 71 15.24 -3.71 4.05
CA LEU A 71 15.20 -2.26 4.25
C LEU A 71 14.48 -1.54 3.10
N LEU A 72 14.70 -1.95 1.84
CA LEU A 72 13.99 -1.40 0.69
C LEU A 72 12.50 -1.71 0.73
N PHE A 73 12.11 -2.91 1.17
CA PHE A 73 10.72 -3.25 1.41
C PHE A 73 10.07 -2.33 2.44
N GLN A 74 10.69 -2.18 3.62
CA GLN A 74 10.19 -1.30 4.68
C GLN A 74 10.04 0.14 4.16
N LYS A 75 11.09 0.68 3.51
CA LYS A 75 11.07 2.03 2.94
C LYS A 75 9.97 2.20 1.89
N ALA A 76 9.82 1.23 0.99
CA ALA A 76 8.81 1.27 -0.07
C ALA A 76 7.37 1.23 0.49
N VAL A 77 7.13 0.42 1.52
CA VAL A 77 5.82 0.35 2.21
C VAL A 77 5.52 1.66 2.93
N VAL A 78 6.44 2.15 3.76
CA VAL A 78 6.23 3.36 4.59
C VAL A 78 5.99 4.59 3.71
N GLU A 79 6.89 4.86 2.77
CA GLU A 79 6.82 6.07 1.96
C GLU A 79 5.70 6.04 0.91
N GLY A 80 5.36 4.85 0.40
CA GLY A 80 4.20 4.65 -0.46
C GLY A 80 2.89 4.86 0.29
N SER A 81 2.79 4.33 1.51
CA SER A 81 1.64 4.52 2.39
C SER A 81 1.43 5.99 2.76
N LEU A 82 2.48 6.67 3.20
CA LEU A 82 2.41 8.10 3.54
C LEU A 82 1.97 8.95 2.34
N ALA A 83 2.47 8.64 1.13
CA ALA A 83 2.07 9.37 -0.07
C ALA A 83 0.58 9.19 -0.39
N LEU A 84 0.01 8.00 -0.21
CA LEU A 84 -1.42 7.76 -0.38
C LEU A 84 -2.24 8.49 0.69
N LEU A 85 -1.81 8.43 1.95
CA LEU A 85 -2.48 9.10 3.07
C LEU A 85 -2.49 10.62 2.89
N PHE A 86 -1.38 11.22 2.51
CA PHE A 86 -1.32 12.66 2.18
C PHE A 86 -2.17 13.01 0.96
N GLN A 87 -2.27 12.12 -0.03
CA GLN A 87 -3.19 12.33 -1.15
C GLN A 87 -4.66 12.34 -0.69
N CYS A 88 -5.03 11.47 0.25
CA CYS A 88 -6.36 11.49 0.86
C CYS A 88 -6.59 12.79 1.64
N GLY A 89 -5.61 13.27 2.43
CA GLY A 89 -5.69 14.56 3.11
C GLY A 89 -5.86 15.74 2.15
N ILE A 90 -5.16 15.74 1.01
CA ILE A 90 -5.36 16.75 -0.03
C ILE A 90 -6.79 16.72 -0.59
N TYR A 91 -7.37 15.54 -0.80
CA TYR A 91 -8.75 15.44 -1.27
C TYR A 91 -9.75 15.92 -0.23
N GLU A 92 -9.49 15.66 1.07
CA GLU A 92 -10.30 16.18 2.17
C GLU A 92 -10.24 17.71 2.24
N ASP A 93 -9.06 18.31 2.16
CA ASP A 93 -8.88 19.76 2.13
C ASP A 93 -9.61 20.39 0.91
N LEU A 94 -9.47 19.79 -0.26
CA LEU A 94 -10.10 20.27 -1.49
C LEU A 94 -11.63 20.11 -1.45
N GLU A 95 -12.14 19.03 -0.87
CA GLU A 95 -13.58 18.88 -0.61
C GLU A 95 -14.13 20.04 0.21
N HIS A 96 -13.42 20.45 1.28
CA HIS A 96 -13.87 21.53 2.17
C HIS A 96 -13.83 22.93 1.54
N VAL A 97 -12.98 23.17 0.55
CA VAL A 97 -12.81 24.51 -0.04
C VAL A 97 -13.41 24.69 -1.44
N THR A 98 -14.02 23.62 -2.00
CA THR A 98 -14.68 23.65 -3.30
C THR A 98 -16.20 23.47 -3.15
N GLU A 99 -16.94 23.80 -4.19
CA GLU A 99 -18.41 23.67 -4.23
C GLU A 99 -18.87 22.92 -5.49
N GLY A 100 -20.13 22.50 -5.50
CA GLY A 100 -20.79 21.90 -6.67
C GLY A 100 -20.16 20.58 -7.11
N GLU A 101 -19.92 20.45 -8.41
CA GLU A 101 -19.38 19.22 -8.98
C GLU A 101 -17.95 18.93 -8.54
N GLU A 102 -17.13 19.94 -8.31
CA GLU A 102 -15.74 19.79 -7.89
C GLU A 102 -15.68 19.22 -6.47
N HIS A 103 -16.47 19.76 -5.53
CA HIS A 103 -16.67 19.21 -4.19
C HIS A 103 -17.07 17.72 -4.25
N GLU A 104 -18.11 17.39 -5.06
CA GLU A 104 -18.56 16.01 -5.21
C GLU A 104 -17.44 15.08 -5.74
N ASN A 105 -16.64 15.54 -6.68
CA ASN A 105 -15.55 14.75 -7.26
C ASN A 105 -14.46 14.43 -6.24
N TYR A 106 -14.04 15.41 -5.41
CA TYR A 106 -13.04 15.16 -4.35
C TYR A 106 -13.61 14.25 -3.26
N ASN A 107 -14.86 14.44 -2.84
CA ASN A 107 -15.54 13.53 -1.92
C ASN A 107 -15.55 12.08 -2.45
N LEU A 108 -15.90 11.88 -3.72
CA LEU A 108 -15.93 10.55 -4.34
C LEU A 108 -14.53 9.89 -4.39
N LEU A 109 -13.48 10.65 -4.66
CA LEU A 109 -12.10 10.16 -4.64
C LEU A 109 -11.66 9.77 -3.23
N LEU A 110 -11.95 10.62 -2.24
CA LEU A 110 -11.65 10.36 -0.84
C LEU A 110 -12.38 9.11 -0.34
N GLU A 111 -13.70 9.03 -0.59
CA GLU A 111 -14.53 7.90 -0.23
C GLU A 111 -14.05 6.59 -0.84
N LEU A 112 -13.63 6.60 -2.12
CA LEU A 112 -13.11 5.41 -2.82
C LEU A 112 -11.80 4.93 -2.20
N LEU A 113 -10.89 5.85 -1.89
CA LEU A 113 -9.54 5.53 -1.41
C LEU A 113 -9.49 5.22 0.09
N THR A 114 -10.47 5.62 0.89
CA THR A 114 -10.51 5.40 2.35
C THR A 114 -10.27 3.94 2.76
N PRO A 115 -10.94 2.90 2.17
CA PRO A 115 -10.64 1.51 2.51
C PRO A 115 -9.19 1.10 2.22
N VAL A 116 -8.61 1.63 1.14
CA VAL A 116 -7.22 1.37 0.75
C VAL A 116 -6.25 2.07 1.69
N ALA A 117 -6.50 3.36 1.98
CA ALA A 117 -5.71 4.19 2.89
C ALA A 117 -5.67 3.62 4.31
N LYS A 118 -6.76 2.98 4.76
CA LYS A 118 -6.80 2.25 6.04
C LYS A 118 -6.04 0.93 5.97
N THR A 119 -6.27 0.13 4.93
CA THR A 119 -5.89 -1.30 4.93
C THR A 119 -4.47 -1.54 4.45
N TYR A 120 -4.05 -0.89 3.36
CA TYR A 120 -2.69 -1.14 2.84
C TYR A 120 -1.61 -0.83 3.87
N PRO A 121 -1.58 0.35 4.54
CA PRO A 121 -0.59 0.60 5.59
C PRO A 121 -0.71 -0.36 6.77
N SER A 122 -1.93 -0.78 7.13
CA SER A 122 -2.17 -1.67 8.26
C SER A 122 -1.60 -3.08 8.02
N GLU A 123 -1.91 -3.69 6.88
CA GLU A 123 -1.44 -5.05 6.55
C GLU A 123 0.05 -5.05 6.22
N MET A 124 0.50 -4.14 5.37
CA MET A 124 1.89 -4.07 4.96
C MET A 124 2.80 -3.56 6.09
N GLY A 125 2.24 -2.80 7.04
CA GLY A 125 2.92 -2.38 8.24
C GLY A 125 3.34 -3.54 9.14
N ILE A 126 2.49 -4.56 9.28
CA ILE A 126 2.83 -5.79 10.00
C ILE A 126 4.03 -6.47 9.33
N LEU A 127 3.98 -6.62 8.01
CA LEU A 127 5.07 -7.22 7.25
C LEU A 127 6.35 -6.38 7.34
N SER A 128 6.23 -5.05 7.35
CA SER A 128 7.35 -4.12 7.53
C SER A 128 8.02 -4.30 8.90
N CYS A 129 7.24 -4.31 9.98
CA CYS A 129 7.76 -4.57 11.34
C CYS A 129 8.36 -5.98 11.45
N SER A 130 7.76 -6.99 10.83
CA SER A 130 8.31 -8.35 10.76
C SER A 130 9.68 -8.41 10.08
N GLN A 131 9.88 -7.66 8.97
CA GLN A 131 11.21 -7.53 8.36
C GLN A 131 12.19 -6.83 9.29
N GLY A 132 11.75 -5.88 10.09
CA GLY A 132 12.57 -5.24 11.11
C GLY A 132 13.04 -6.22 12.18
N LEU A 133 12.15 -7.05 12.72
CA LEU A 133 12.52 -8.14 13.64
C LEU A 133 13.58 -9.05 13.01
N GLN A 134 13.40 -9.43 11.75
CA GLN A 134 14.33 -10.30 11.02
C GLN A 134 15.70 -9.65 10.85
N ILE A 135 15.78 -8.34 10.58
CA ILE A 135 17.05 -7.59 10.48
C ILE A 135 17.82 -7.61 11.79
N LEU A 136 17.12 -7.45 12.93
CA LEU A 136 17.74 -7.52 14.25
C LEU A 136 18.11 -8.94 14.68
N GLY A 137 17.55 -9.97 14.02
CA GLY A 137 17.74 -11.37 14.39
C GLY A 137 17.21 -11.64 15.80
N GLY A 138 17.92 -12.43 16.61
CA GLY A 138 17.50 -12.74 17.98
C GLY A 138 17.25 -11.52 18.87
N TYR A 139 17.96 -10.43 18.65
CA TYR A 139 17.73 -9.18 19.40
C TYR A 139 16.38 -8.52 19.06
N GLY A 140 15.84 -8.72 17.86
CA GLY A 140 14.52 -8.21 17.52
C GLY A 140 13.38 -8.81 18.36
N PHE A 141 13.63 -9.97 18.97
CA PHE A 141 12.68 -10.67 19.84
C PHE A 141 12.78 -10.26 21.33
N CYS A 142 13.82 -9.47 21.71
CA CYS A 142 14.09 -9.05 23.08
C CYS A 142 13.41 -7.71 23.38
N GLU A 143 12.88 -7.55 24.59
CA GLU A 143 12.16 -6.35 25.07
C GLU A 143 13.04 -5.09 25.15
N GLU A 144 14.39 -5.27 25.17
CA GLU A 144 15.34 -4.16 25.16
C GLU A 144 15.41 -3.44 23.80
N PHE A 145 14.81 -4.03 22.75
CA PHE A 145 14.74 -3.47 21.41
C PHE A 145 13.28 -3.14 21.03
N PRO A 146 13.04 -2.04 20.31
CA PRO A 146 11.67 -1.55 20.11
C PRO A 146 10.82 -2.40 19.15
N LEU A 147 11.44 -3.30 18.37
CA LEU A 147 10.77 -3.98 17.25
C LEU A 147 9.68 -4.96 17.69
N GLU A 148 9.86 -5.64 18.83
CA GLU A 148 8.86 -6.60 19.34
C GLU A 148 7.56 -5.87 19.72
N GLN A 149 7.69 -4.72 20.39
CA GLN A 149 6.55 -3.88 20.75
C GLN A 149 5.89 -3.28 19.51
N LEU A 150 6.65 -2.68 18.60
CA LEU A 150 6.13 -2.09 17.37
C LEU A 150 5.39 -3.14 16.51
N TYR A 151 5.90 -4.38 16.44
CA TYR A 151 5.23 -5.46 15.74
C TYR A 151 3.89 -5.84 16.37
N ARG A 152 3.82 -5.91 17.70
CA ARG A 152 2.59 -6.18 18.44
C ARG A 152 1.59 -5.04 18.30
N ASP A 153 2.05 -3.79 18.41
CA ASP A 153 1.19 -2.62 18.35
C ASP A 153 0.60 -2.40 16.94
N VAL A 154 1.38 -2.61 15.87
CA VAL A 154 0.87 -2.45 14.50
C VAL A 154 -0.22 -3.48 14.18
N ARG A 155 -0.24 -4.63 14.86
CA ARG A 155 -1.17 -5.74 14.58
C ARG A 155 -2.63 -5.39 14.85
N ILE A 156 -2.93 -4.38 15.69
CA ILE A 156 -4.31 -3.97 15.95
C ILE A 156 -4.94 -3.23 14.75
N HIS A 157 -4.15 -2.56 13.91
CA HIS A 157 -4.65 -1.69 12.84
C HIS A 157 -5.52 -2.40 11.79
N PRO A 158 -5.25 -3.66 11.36
CA PRO A 158 -6.17 -4.38 10.48
C PRO A 158 -7.49 -4.79 11.14
N ILE A 159 -7.61 -4.67 12.47
CA ILE A 159 -8.74 -5.22 13.25
C ILE A 159 -9.76 -4.12 13.58
N HIS A 160 -9.35 -3.01 14.20
CA HIS A 160 -10.25 -1.96 14.64
C HIS A 160 -10.69 -1.03 13.49
N GLU A 161 -11.74 -0.25 13.70
CA GLU A 161 -12.36 0.65 12.71
C GLU A 161 -12.77 -0.04 11.39
N GLY A 162 -13.24 -1.26 11.53
CA GLY A 162 -13.56 -2.17 10.43
C GLY A 162 -12.37 -3.03 10.02
N THR A 163 -12.53 -4.34 10.16
CA THR A 163 -11.48 -5.30 9.76
C THR A 163 -11.15 -5.21 8.28
N THR A 164 -10.01 -5.75 7.89
CA THR A 164 -9.61 -5.85 6.47
C THR A 164 -10.70 -6.43 5.58
N GLY A 165 -11.42 -7.47 6.03
CA GLY A 165 -12.56 -8.05 5.31
C GLY A 165 -13.71 -7.05 5.12
N ILE A 166 -14.04 -6.26 6.15
CA ILE A 166 -15.07 -5.20 6.05
C ILE A 166 -14.63 -4.12 5.06
N GLN A 167 -13.36 -3.72 5.07
CA GLN A 167 -12.84 -2.74 4.10
C GLN A 167 -12.87 -3.29 2.66
N GLY A 168 -12.57 -4.58 2.47
CA GLY A 168 -12.67 -5.24 1.16
C GLY A 168 -14.10 -5.23 0.63
N MET A 169 -15.07 -5.63 1.46
CA MET A 169 -16.49 -5.59 1.11
C MET A 169 -16.98 -4.15 0.85
N ASP A 170 -16.50 -3.17 1.64
CA ASP A 170 -16.83 -1.76 1.42
C ASP A 170 -16.28 -1.24 0.09
N LEU A 171 -15.02 -1.55 -0.24
CA LEU A 171 -14.43 -1.15 -1.52
C LEU A 171 -15.18 -1.77 -2.71
N LEU A 172 -15.21 -3.10 -2.78
CA LEU A 172 -15.74 -3.82 -3.94
C LEU A 172 -17.28 -3.69 -4.05
N GLY A 173 -17.98 -3.92 -2.93
CA GLY A 173 -19.46 -3.99 -2.92
C GLY A 173 -20.16 -2.63 -2.93
N ARG A 174 -19.51 -1.56 -2.46
CA ARG A 174 -20.12 -0.24 -2.34
C ARG A 174 -19.36 0.86 -3.06
N LYS A 175 -18.06 1.06 -2.75
CA LYS A 175 -17.29 2.22 -3.24
C LYS A 175 -17.10 2.21 -4.76
N MET A 176 -16.83 1.04 -5.34
CA MET A 176 -16.67 0.88 -6.79
C MET A 176 -17.97 1.19 -7.57
N MET A 177 -19.12 1.10 -6.92
CA MET A 177 -20.45 1.35 -7.52
C MET A 177 -20.97 2.77 -7.28
N MET A 178 -20.30 3.59 -6.46
CA MET A 178 -20.77 4.93 -6.11
C MET A 178 -21.02 5.80 -7.34
N LYS A 179 -22.20 6.45 -7.35
CA LYS A 179 -22.64 7.28 -8.48
C LYS A 179 -22.48 6.56 -9.83
N LYS A 180 -22.91 5.29 -9.90
CA LYS A 180 -22.80 4.44 -11.09
C LYS A 180 -21.36 4.28 -11.61
N GLY A 181 -20.41 4.16 -10.70
CA GLY A 181 -19.00 3.98 -11.00
C GLY A 181 -18.22 5.30 -11.25
N LYS A 182 -18.81 6.48 -11.02
CA LYS A 182 -18.12 7.78 -11.21
C LYS A 182 -16.85 7.87 -10.35
N ALA A 183 -16.87 7.39 -9.10
CA ALA A 183 -15.71 7.41 -8.22
C ALA A 183 -14.52 6.64 -8.82
N ALA A 184 -14.75 5.43 -9.33
CA ALA A 184 -13.71 4.63 -9.97
C ALA A 184 -13.19 5.29 -11.25
N GLN A 185 -14.06 5.90 -12.05
CA GLN A 185 -13.66 6.64 -13.26
C GLN A 185 -12.77 7.84 -12.92
N LEU A 186 -13.11 8.63 -11.90
CA LEU A 186 -12.29 9.75 -11.43
C LEU A 186 -10.89 9.27 -10.98
N TYR A 187 -10.83 8.18 -10.21
CA TYR A 187 -9.55 7.58 -9.81
C TYR A 187 -8.71 7.17 -11.03
N LEU A 188 -9.30 6.51 -12.01
CA LEU A 188 -8.60 6.13 -13.24
C LEU A 188 -8.08 7.33 -14.03
N VAL A 189 -8.82 8.45 -14.03
CA VAL A 189 -8.37 9.71 -14.64
C VAL A 189 -7.10 10.23 -13.93
N GLU A 190 -7.08 10.26 -12.60
CA GLU A 190 -5.92 10.70 -11.83
C GLU A 190 -4.69 9.80 -12.05
N VAL A 191 -4.89 8.47 -12.11
CA VAL A 191 -3.79 7.53 -12.40
C VAL A 191 -3.25 7.74 -13.82
N ARG A 192 -4.13 7.86 -14.83
CA ARG A 192 -3.73 8.10 -16.23
C ARG A 192 -3.01 9.43 -16.42
N LYS A 193 -3.38 10.46 -15.66
CA LYS A 193 -2.68 11.74 -15.64
C LYS A 193 -1.23 11.58 -15.16
N ALA A 194 -1.01 10.83 -14.07
CA ALA A 194 0.34 10.55 -13.58
C ALA A 194 1.16 9.70 -14.56
N ILE A 195 0.55 8.71 -15.22
CA ILE A 195 1.19 7.92 -16.29
C ILE A 195 1.68 8.85 -17.40
N LYS A 196 0.79 9.69 -17.93
CA LYS A 196 1.12 10.63 -19.02
C LYS A 196 2.25 11.59 -18.64
N GLU A 197 2.26 12.06 -17.39
CA GLU A 197 3.34 12.94 -16.90
C GLU A 197 4.69 12.21 -16.86
N ALA A 198 4.70 10.94 -16.40
CA ALA A 198 5.91 10.13 -16.32
C ALA A 198 6.45 9.69 -17.69
N GLU A 199 5.60 9.50 -18.70
CA GLU A 199 6.00 9.15 -20.07
C GLU A 199 6.92 10.18 -20.72
N ALA A 200 6.92 11.44 -20.24
CA ALA A 200 7.81 12.47 -20.73
C ALA A 200 9.29 12.26 -20.35
N ASP A 201 9.58 11.39 -19.37
CA ASP A 201 10.94 10.98 -18.96
C ASP A 201 11.25 9.57 -19.48
N ALA A 202 12.30 9.45 -20.29
CA ALA A 202 12.67 8.18 -20.94
C ALA A 202 12.99 7.05 -19.95
N GLU A 203 13.50 7.38 -18.75
CA GLU A 203 13.79 6.39 -17.71
C GLU A 203 12.52 5.96 -16.93
N LEU A 204 11.50 6.83 -16.85
CA LEU A 204 10.24 6.52 -16.17
C LEU A 204 9.22 5.86 -17.11
N LYS A 205 9.33 6.07 -18.42
CA LYS A 205 8.41 5.50 -19.40
C LYS A 205 8.16 3.98 -19.23
N PRO A 206 9.18 3.10 -19.06
CA PRO A 206 8.93 1.67 -18.89
C PRO A 206 8.10 1.33 -17.64
N PHE A 207 8.15 2.18 -16.61
CA PHE A 207 7.35 2.03 -15.40
C PHE A 207 5.92 2.58 -15.58
N ALA A 208 5.77 3.66 -16.33
CA ALA A 208 4.47 4.16 -16.77
C ALA A 208 3.72 3.10 -17.59
N ASP A 209 4.41 2.42 -18.51
CA ASP A 209 3.87 1.31 -19.31
C ASP A 209 3.42 0.14 -18.40
N LYS A 210 4.20 -0.22 -17.36
CA LYS A 210 3.81 -1.25 -16.36
C LYS A 210 2.56 -0.84 -15.59
N LEU A 211 2.44 0.41 -15.16
CA LEU A 211 1.26 0.89 -14.46
C LEU A 211 0.03 0.93 -15.39
N THR A 212 0.22 1.23 -16.67
CA THR A 212 -0.85 1.16 -17.69
C THR A 212 -1.40 -0.26 -17.79
N VAL A 213 -0.54 -1.28 -17.83
CA VAL A 213 -0.94 -2.69 -17.83
C VAL A 213 -1.70 -3.05 -16.53
N ALA A 214 -1.20 -2.60 -15.37
CA ALA A 214 -1.85 -2.85 -14.09
C ALA A 214 -3.25 -2.21 -14.01
N VAL A 215 -3.43 -1.01 -14.56
CA VAL A 215 -4.74 -0.34 -14.67
C VAL A 215 -5.69 -1.14 -15.57
N ALA A 216 -5.23 -1.62 -16.72
CA ALA A 216 -6.05 -2.46 -17.59
C ALA A 216 -6.47 -3.78 -16.91
N GLN A 217 -5.59 -4.37 -16.10
CA GLN A 217 -5.94 -5.54 -15.29
C GLN A 217 -6.98 -5.19 -14.22
N LEU A 218 -6.87 -4.03 -13.57
CA LEU A 218 -7.86 -3.57 -12.58
C LEU A 218 -9.24 -3.42 -13.23
N GLU A 219 -9.33 -2.76 -14.38
CA GLU A 219 -10.59 -2.62 -15.12
C GLU A 219 -11.17 -3.98 -15.49
N LYS A 220 -10.36 -4.91 -16.01
CA LYS A 220 -10.78 -6.26 -16.37
C LYS A 220 -11.30 -7.05 -15.17
N VAL A 221 -10.57 -7.06 -14.06
CA VAL A 221 -10.96 -7.78 -12.83
C VAL A 221 -12.24 -7.19 -12.27
N THR A 222 -12.35 -5.86 -12.22
CA THR A 222 -13.56 -5.17 -11.71
C THR A 222 -14.80 -5.54 -12.52
N LEU A 223 -14.72 -5.51 -13.85
CA LEU A 223 -15.83 -5.89 -14.73
C LEU A 223 -16.22 -7.36 -14.52
N HIS A 224 -15.24 -8.25 -14.38
CA HIS A 224 -15.49 -9.65 -14.09
C HIS A 224 -16.20 -9.84 -12.75
N GLN A 225 -15.78 -9.15 -11.69
CA GLN A 225 -16.45 -9.24 -10.39
C GLN A 225 -17.91 -8.76 -10.45
N PHE A 226 -18.21 -7.72 -11.20
CA PHE A 226 -19.61 -7.30 -11.41
C PHE A 226 -20.43 -8.32 -12.21
N ASP A 227 -19.82 -9.01 -13.16
CA ASP A 227 -20.47 -10.14 -13.85
C ASP A 227 -20.75 -11.31 -12.91
N VAL A 228 -19.83 -11.62 -12.00
CA VAL A 228 -20.04 -12.60 -10.89
C VAL A 228 -21.21 -12.16 -10.00
N ALA A 229 -21.26 -10.88 -9.60
CA ALA A 229 -22.38 -10.35 -8.81
C ALA A 229 -23.73 -10.57 -9.49
N ALA A 230 -23.81 -10.31 -10.80
CA ALA A 230 -25.03 -10.45 -11.57
C ALA A 230 -25.47 -11.91 -11.78
N LYS A 231 -24.52 -12.83 -11.94
CA LYS A 231 -24.80 -14.23 -12.29
C LYS A 231 -24.85 -15.18 -11.09
N GLN A 232 -24.04 -14.92 -10.05
CA GLN A 232 -23.81 -15.86 -8.97
C GLN A 232 -24.24 -15.32 -7.59
N GLY A 233 -24.60 -14.03 -7.52
CA GLY A 233 -25.09 -13.39 -6.31
C GLY A 233 -24.01 -12.80 -5.42
N PRO A 234 -24.44 -12.14 -4.31
CA PRO A 234 -23.56 -11.32 -3.48
C PRO A 234 -22.49 -12.12 -2.69
N GLU A 235 -22.80 -13.34 -2.28
CA GLU A 235 -21.85 -14.16 -1.52
C GLU A 235 -20.63 -14.51 -2.36
N MET A 236 -20.83 -14.96 -3.60
CA MET A 236 -19.76 -15.24 -4.56
C MET A 236 -19.02 -13.97 -4.97
N PHE A 237 -19.73 -12.88 -5.19
CA PHE A 237 -19.15 -11.58 -5.55
C PHE A 237 -18.17 -11.06 -4.48
N LEU A 238 -18.52 -11.22 -3.20
CA LEU A 238 -17.73 -10.69 -2.08
C LEU A 238 -16.80 -11.72 -1.45
N ALA A 239 -16.78 -12.96 -1.92
CA ALA A 239 -15.97 -14.04 -1.37
C ALA A 239 -14.47 -13.68 -1.29
N ASP A 240 -13.94 -13.07 -2.34
CA ASP A 240 -12.54 -12.67 -2.47
C ASP A 240 -12.35 -11.13 -2.37
N ALA A 241 -13.26 -10.41 -1.73
CA ALA A 241 -13.21 -8.94 -1.61
C ALA A 241 -11.94 -8.43 -0.92
N THR A 242 -11.37 -9.19 0.02
CA THR A 242 -10.09 -8.87 0.66
C THR A 242 -8.93 -8.93 -0.34
N LEU A 243 -8.91 -9.94 -1.22
CA LEU A 243 -7.90 -10.06 -2.27
C LEU A 243 -8.05 -8.96 -3.32
N TYR A 244 -9.29 -8.55 -3.62
CA TYR A 244 -9.56 -7.40 -4.48
C TYR A 244 -9.02 -6.09 -3.87
N LEU A 245 -9.20 -5.88 -2.56
CA LEU A 245 -8.65 -4.73 -1.86
C LEU A 245 -7.12 -4.71 -1.87
N GLU A 246 -6.46 -5.86 -1.67
CA GLU A 246 -5.00 -5.99 -1.79
C GLU A 246 -4.53 -5.66 -3.21
N PHE A 247 -5.18 -6.23 -4.22
CA PHE A 247 -4.91 -5.99 -5.63
C PHE A 247 -5.02 -4.49 -5.99
N PHE A 248 -6.13 -3.86 -5.60
CA PHE A 248 -6.34 -2.42 -5.79
C PHE A 248 -5.30 -1.60 -5.04
N GLY A 249 -4.99 -1.98 -3.79
CA GLY A 249 -4.05 -1.29 -2.92
C GLY A 249 -2.65 -1.24 -3.52
N ILE A 250 -2.14 -2.36 -4.04
CA ILE A 250 -0.82 -2.41 -4.71
C ILE A 250 -0.79 -1.44 -5.90
N ILE A 251 -1.86 -1.38 -6.71
CA ILE A 251 -1.94 -0.47 -7.86
C ILE A 251 -2.02 1.00 -7.41
N ALA A 252 -2.76 1.29 -6.35
CA ALA A 252 -2.85 2.64 -5.80
C ALA A 252 -1.49 3.13 -5.26
N ILE A 253 -0.72 2.27 -4.61
CA ILE A 253 0.63 2.61 -4.16
C ILE A 253 1.62 2.73 -5.34
N ALA A 254 1.50 1.91 -6.38
CA ALA A 254 2.29 2.06 -7.60
C ALA A 254 2.06 3.42 -8.26
N TRP A 255 0.80 3.88 -8.29
CA TRP A 255 0.46 5.24 -8.73
C TRP A 255 1.18 6.31 -7.90
N GLN A 256 1.15 6.21 -6.57
CA GLN A 256 1.84 7.16 -5.69
C GLN A 256 3.36 7.12 -5.89
N TRP A 257 3.94 5.94 -6.07
CA TRP A 257 5.36 5.80 -6.35
C TRP A 257 5.76 6.41 -7.69
N LEU A 258 4.95 6.28 -8.73
CA LEU A 258 5.23 6.90 -10.03
C LEU A 258 5.24 8.44 -9.91
N ARG A 259 4.32 9.02 -9.16
CA ARG A 259 4.29 10.46 -8.86
C ARG A 259 5.53 10.92 -8.08
N GLN A 260 5.92 10.17 -7.03
CA GLN A 260 7.14 10.47 -6.27
C GLN A 260 8.39 10.40 -7.16
N ALA A 261 8.49 9.38 -8.03
CA ALA A 261 9.61 9.23 -8.94
C ALA A 261 9.69 10.40 -9.93
N THR A 262 8.55 10.83 -10.49
CA THR A 262 8.46 12.00 -11.37
C THR A 262 8.94 13.27 -10.67
N ALA A 263 8.50 13.51 -9.44
CA ALA A 263 8.94 14.64 -8.63
C ALA A 263 10.45 14.58 -8.32
N ALA A 264 10.96 13.38 -7.93
CA ALA A 264 12.39 13.19 -7.65
C ALA A 264 13.27 13.45 -8.90
N LYS A 265 12.85 12.97 -10.08
CA LYS A 265 13.56 13.24 -11.34
C LYS A 265 13.61 14.72 -11.67
N LYS A 266 12.49 15.44 -11.54
CA LYS A 266 12.44 16.90 -11.73
C LYS A 266 13.33 17.66 -10.74
N ALA A 267 13.40 17.19 -9.49
CA ALA A 267 14.26 17.80 -8.48
C ALA A 267 15.75 17.58 -8.79
N LEU A 268 16.14 16.38 -9.20
CA LEU A 268 17.52 16.06 -9.57
C LEU A 268 18.02 16.86 -10.77
N GLN A 269 17.15 17.22 -11.73
CA GLN A 269 17.49 18.07 -12.87
C GLN A 269 17.93 19.50 -12.46
N LYS A 270 17.59 19.92 -11.24
CA LYS A 270 17.99 21.24 -10.70
C LYS A 270 19.38 21.23 -10.05
N ASN A 271 20.13 20.14 -10.15
CA ASN A 271 21.46 19.96 -9.55
C ASN A 271 21.47 20.29 -8.04
N PRO A 272 20.65 19.61 -7.21
CA PRO A 272 20.59 19.87 -5.77
C PRO A 272 21.91 19.51 -5.08
N GLY A 273 22.09 19.96 -3.83
CA GLY A 273 23.23 19.55 -2.99
C GLY A 273 23.26 18.04 -2.73
N GLU A 274 24.37 17.57 -2.15
CA GLU A 274 24.63 16.13 -1.95
C GLU A 274 23.55 15.45 -1.10
N ALA A 275 23.10 16.07 -0.01
CA ALA A 275 22.07 15.51 0.87
C ALA A 275 20.75 15.30 0.13
N ASP A 276 20.29 16.31 -0.63
CA ASP A 276 19.06 16.22 -1.42
C ASP A 276 19.21 15.24 -2.59
N THR A 277 20.40 15.19 -3.21
CA THR A 277 20.71 14.18 -4.24
C THR A 277 20.54 12.78 -3.69
N ASN A 278 21.12 12.49 -2.53
CA ASN A 278 21.02 11.19 -1.86
C ASN A 278 19.56 10.88 -1.50
N PHE A 279 18.80 11.84 -1.00
CA PHE A 279 17.37 11.70 -0.72
C PHE A 279 16.57 11.31 -1.96
N TYR A 280 16.70 12.03 -3.07
CA TYR A 280 15.97 11.73 -4.30
C TYR A 280 16.42 10.43 -4.96
N GLN A 281 17.70 10.08 -4.90
CA GLN A 281 18.19 8.75 -5.35
C GLN A 281 17.62 7.62 -4.49
N GLY A 282 17.49 7.82 -3.19
CA GLY A 282 16.81 6.89 -2.26
C GLY A 282 15.33 6.68 -2.63
N LYS A 283 14.62 7.77 -3.02
CA LYS A 283 13.24 7.67 -3.54
C LYS A 283 13.17 6.84 -4.82
N LEU A 284 14.07 7.08 -5.77
CA LEU A 284 14.12 6.31 -7.02
C LEU A 284 14.49 4.83 -6.78
N ALA A 285 15.33 4.52 -5.80
CA ALA A 285 15.64 3.15 -5.42
C ALA A 285 14.42 2.41 -4.85
N ALA A 286 13.69 3.04 -3.92
CA ALA A 286 12.46 2.48 -3.33
C ALA A 286 11.34 2.32 -4.40
N PHE A 287 11.19 3.29 -5.30
CA PHE A 287 10.31 3.21 -6.46
C PHE A 287 10.63 2.00 -7.35
N ARG A 288 11.91 1.82 -7.73
CA ARG A 288 12.33 0.66 -8.54
C ARG A 288 12.08 -0.66 -7.82
N TYR A 289 12.33 -0.69 -6.50
CA TYR A 289 12.02 -1.86 -5.68
C TYR A 289 10.52 -2.17 -5.75
N PHE A 290 9.65 -1.18 -5.53
CA PHE A 290 8.20 -1.39 -5.55
C PHE A 290 7.73 -1.96 -6.89
N PHE A 291 8.16 -1.38 -8.00
CA PHE A 291 7.79 -1.84 -9.35
C PHE A 291 8.42 -3.18 -9.75
N GLY A 292 9.51 -3.58 -9.10
CA GLY A 292 10.19 -4.85 -9.37
C GLY A 292 9.76 -6.00 -8.47
N TYR A 293 9.35 -5.73 -7.22
CA TYR A 293 9.08 -6.76 -6.22
C TYR A 293 7.63 -6.78 -5.73
N GLU A 294 6.97 -5.63 -5.65
CA GLU A 294 5.62 -5.54 -5.09
C GLU A 294 4.54 -5.52 -6.18
N LEU A 295 4.68 -4.65 -7.18
CA LEU A 295 3.71 -4.56 -8.27
C LEU A 295 3.47 -5.90 -9.00
N PRO A 296 4.47 -6.75 -9.28
CA PRO A 296 4.24 -8.04 -9.94
C PRO A 296 3.32 -9.00 -9.18
N LYS A 297 3.11 -8.81 -7.88
CA LYS A 297 2.20 -9.65 -7.08
C LYS A 297 0.75 -9.58 -7.57
N ILE A 298 0.38 -8.50 -8.26
CA ILE A 298 -0.95 -8.34 -8.84
C ILE A 298 -1.31 -9.43 -9.84
N GLU A 299 -0.34 -10.09 -10.46
CA GLU A 299 -0.59 -11.15 -11.45
C GLU A 299 -1.26 -12.36 -10.78
N GLY A 300 -0.75 -12.82 -9.64
CA GLY A 300 -1.34 -13.91 -8.87
C GLY A 300 -2.73 -13.55 -8.33
N LEU A 301 -2.88 -12.32 -7.79
CA LEU A 301 -4.16 -11.82 -7.31
C LEU A 301 -5.20 -11.72 -8.44
N SER A 302 -4.81 -11.16 -9.59
CA SER A 302 -5.66 -11.07 -10.77
C SER A 302 -6.08 -12.45 -11.27
N HIS A 303 -5.13 -13.41 -11.31
CA HIS A 303 -5.45 -14.80 -11.69
C HIS A 303 -6.49 -15.41 -10.77
N ARG A 304 -6.35 -15.28 -9.45
CA ARG A 304 -7.33 -15.79 -8.48
C ARG A 304 -8.68 -15.10 -8.64
N LEU A 305 -8.72 -13.77 -8.74
CA LEU A 305 -9.95 -12.98 -8.85
C LEU A 305 -10.73 -13.26 -10.14
N LEU A 306 -10.05 -13.63 -11.23
CA LEU A 306 -10.69 -13.99 -12.50
C LEU A 306 -11.14 -15.46 -12.56
N ASN A 307 -10.65 -16.32 -11.67
CA ASN A 307 -10.88 -17.77 -11.68
C ASN A 307 -11.41 -18.26 -10.32
N GLY A 308 -12.27 -17.48 -9.67
CA GLY A 308 -12.89 -17.86 -8.40
C GLY A 308 -13.74 -19.13 -8.55
N ASP A 309 -13.49 -20.11 -7.68
CA ASP A 309 -14.17 -21.40 -7.65
C ASP A 309 -15.25 -21.51 -6.55
N GLY A 310 -15.41 -20.44 -5.75
CA GLY A 310 -16.37 -20.40 -4.64
C GLY A 310 -16.02 -21.32 -3.47
N LEU A 311 -14.80 -21.85 -3.39
CA LEU A 311 -14.36 -22.74 -2.32
C LEU A 311 -14.70 -22.19 -0.93
N THR A 312 -14.39 -20.91 -0.68
CA THR A 312 -14.62 -20.26 0.62
C THR A 312 -16.09 -20.06 0.96
N VAL A 313 -16.98 -20.04 -0.04
CA VAL A 313 -18.44 -19.95 0.14
C VAL A 313 -19.06 -21.36 0.38
N THR A 314 -18.51 -22.36 -0.29
CA THR A 314 -19.07 -23.73 -0.26
C THR A 314 -18.43 -24.63 0.80
N MET A 315 -17.34 -24.18 1.44
CA MET A 315 -16.65 -24.93 2.49
C MET A 315 -17.59 -25.19 3.69
N LYS A 316 -17.71 -26.45 4.12
CA LYS A 316 -18.51 -26.81 5.27
C LYS A 316 -17.71 -26.73 6.56
N ASN A 317 -18.40 -26.39 7.67
CA ASN A 317 -17.75 -26.26 8.98
C ASN A 317 -17.05 -27.54 9.42
N GLU A 318 -17.66 -28.69 9.14
CA GLU A 318 -17.15 -30.00 9.51
C GLU A 318 -15.81 -30.35 8.81
N TYR A 319 -15.47 -29.65 7.73
CA TYR A 319 -14.21 -29.88 7.01
C TYR A 319 -12.99 -29.15 7.63
N PHE A 320 -13.22 -28.35 8.69
CA PHE A 320 -12.15 -27.76 9.50
C PHE A 320 -11.79 -28.59 10.73
N GLU A 321 -12.55 -29.67 10.99
CA GLU A 321 -12.34 -30.53 12.14
C GLU A 321 -11.53 -31.78 11.70
N ASP A 322 -10.56 -32.23 12.57
CA ASP A 322 -9.73 -33.44 12.35
C ASP A 322 -10.44 -34.72 12.82
#